data_662cca81aeca972f093ab8c41027e7a4
#
_entry.id   662cca81aeca972f093ab8c41027e7a4
#
_cell.length_a   1.000
_cell.length_b   1.000
_cell.length_c   1.000
_cell.angle_alpha   90.00
_cell.angle_beta   90.00
_cell.angle_gamma   90.00
#
_symmetry.space_group_name_H-M   'P 1'
#
loop_
_entity.id
_entity.type
_entity.pdbx_description
1 polymer ?
#
loop_
_entity_poly.entity_id
_entity_poly.type
_entity_poly.pdbx_seq_one_letter_code
_entity_poly.pdbx_strand_id
1 'polypeptide(L)'
;MSNTAARTRGEFLFGVLFFLAVVVGLSSTVSDLKRWFFEEDRIPVEGLVVQGKLEYVTVDDVRKTLLETPEVSNFFKLNVDKIQQSVQGLPWVYQASIRKRWPALLYVYIIEQTPRARWGDDRLLSERGGIFKAPLDRLKRPLVR
;
A
#
# COMPACT_ATOMS: atom_id res chain seq x y z
N MET A 1 55.67 13.48 -46.34
CA MET A 1 54.61 12.47 -46.10
C MET A 1 54.75 11.97 -44.66
N SER A 2 53.64 11.86 -43.96
CA SER A 2 53.47 11.33 -42.57
C SER A 2 53.45 12.35 -41.42
N ASN A 3 52.33 13.08 -41.37
CA ASN A 3 51.90 13.78 -40.13
C ASN A 3 50.54 13.26 -39.63
N THR A 4 50.30 11.97 -39.73
CA THR A 4 49.00 11.37 -39.41
C THR A 4 48.96 10.69 -38.03
N ALA A 5 50.10 10.48 -37.35
CA ALA A 5 50.13 9.71 -36.11
C ALA A 5 50.02 10.51 -34.81
N ALA A 6 50.24 11.82 -34.85
CA ALA A 6 50.17 12.67 -33.65
C ALA A 6 48.79 13.27 -33.40
N ARG A 7 47.96 13.34 -34.45
CA ARG A 7 46.61 13.92 -34.39
C ARG A 7 45.60 12.98 -33.72
N THR A 8 45.79 11.69 -33.85
CA THR A 8 44.87 10.67 -33.35
C THR A 8 44.85 10.51 -31.81
N ARG A 9 45.95 10.76 -31.11
CA ARG A 9 46.00 10.61 -29.66
C ARG A 9 45.26 11.76 -28.94
N GLY A 10 45.39 12.98 -29.42
CA GLY A 10 44.69 14.14 -28.85
C GLY A 10 43.20 14.08 -29.13
N GLU A 11 42.82 13.73 -30.35
CA GLU A 11 41.39 13.56 -30.72
C GLU A 11 40.74 12.40 -29.97
N PHE A 12 41.48 11.33 -29.75
CA PHE A 12 40.99 10.18 -28.96
C PHE A 12 40.84 10.55 -27.51
N LEU A 13 41.79 11.22 -26.91
CA LEU A 13 41.70 11.69 -25.52
C LEU A 13 40.55 12.70 -25.32
N PHE A 14 40.38 13.61 -26.28
CA PHE A 14 39.26 14.54 -26.26
C PHE A 14 37.91 13.83 -26.37
N GLY A 15 37.80 12.83 -27.23
CA GLY A 15 36.60 11.99 -27.36
C GLY A 15 36.28 11.22 -26.08
N VAL A 16 37.28 10.62 -25.42
CA VAL A 16 37.13 9.91 -24.18
C VAL A 16 36.71 10.87 -23.05
N LEU A 17 37.32 12.05 -22.98
CA LEU A 17 36.99 13.05 -21.96
C LEU A 17 35.57 13.60 -22.15
N PHE A 18 35.17 13.85 -23.39
CA PHE A 18 33.81 14.25 -23.75
C PHE A 18 32.81 13.14 -23.40
N PHE A 19 33.11 11.89 -23.73
CA PHE A 19 32.24 10.74 -23.38
C PHE A 19 32.07 10.60 -21.88
N LEU A 20 33.16 10.72 -21.10
CA LEU A 20 33.09 10.69 -19.63
C LEU A 20 32.25 11.85 -19.09
N ALA A 21 32.39 13.06 -19.61
CA ALA A 21 31.57 14.19 -19.22
C ALA A 21 30.07 13.96 -19.50
N VAL A 22 29.75 13.37 -20.64
CA VAL A 22 28.37 13.01 -21.00
C VAL A 22 27.81 11.91 -20.06
N VAL A 23 28.60 10.88 -19.76
CA VAL A 23 28.19 9.81 -18.84
C VAL A 23 27.96 10.35 -17.43
N VAL A 24 28.84 11.20 -16.93
CA VAL A 24 28.69 11.87 -15.62
C VAL A 24 27.45 12.78 -15.63
N GLY A 25 27.25 13.57 -16.67
CA GLY A 25 26.08 14.43 -16.83
C GLY A 25 24.77 13.64 -16.86
N LEU A 26 24.73 12.55 -17.62
CA LEU A 26 23.57 11.66 -17.67
C LEU A 26 23.29 10.97 -16.32
N SER A 27 24.34 10.50 -15.63
CA SER A 27 24.17 9.84 -14.35
C SER A 27 23.69 10.80 -13.26
N SER A 28 24.17 12.04 -13.24
CA SER A 28 23.67 13.07 -12.31
C SER A 28 22.22 13.43 -12.61
N THR A 29 21.87 13.63 -13.89
CA THR A 29 20.49 13.95 -14.30
C THR A 29 19.52 12.81 -13.94
N VAL A 30 19.92 11.55 -14.15
CA VAL A 30 19.10 10.40 -13.75
C VAL A 30 18.96 10.28 -12.22
N SER A 31 20.01 10.65 -11.49
CA SER A 31 19.97 10.65 -10.01
C SER A 31 19.06 11.77 -9.48
N ASP A 32 19.12 12.96 -10.08
CA ASP A 32 18.25 14.08 -9.72
C ASP A 32 16.80 13.82 -10.13
N LEU A 33 16.58 13.21 -11.29
CA LEU A 33 15.25 12.79 -11.73
C LEU A 33 14.67 11.71 -10.81
N LYS A 34 15.48 10.73 -10.39
CA LYS A 34 15.07 9.74 -9.39
C LYS A 34 14.76 10.42 -8.06
N ARG A 35 15.58 11.35 -7.58
CA ARG A 35 15.29 12.13 -6.39
C ARG A 35 13.99 12.90 -6.53
N TRP A 36 13.79 13.60 -7.63
CA TRP A 36 12.56 14.37 -7.88
C TRP A 36 11.32 13.45 -7.93
N PHE A 37 11.40 12.30 -8.60
CA PHE A 37 10.30 11.32 -8.63
C PHE A 37 10.09 10.59 -7.30
N PHE A 38 11.13 10.47 -6.46
CA PHE A 38 11.05 9.73 -5.19
C PHE A 38 11.03 10.62 -3.96
N GLU A 39 11.38 11.91 -4.06
CA GLU A 39 11.28 12.91 -3.00
C GLU A 39 9.94 13.66 -2.99
N GLU A 40 9.19 13.65 -4.07
CA GLU A 40 7.73 13.89 -4.02
C GLU A 40 7.02 12.69 -3.36
N ASP A 41 7.65 12.15 -2.38
CA ASP A 41 7.38 10.96 -1.59
C ASP A 41 6.16 11.12 -0.66
N ARG A 42 5.28 12.06 -0.97
CA ARG A 42 4.04 12.31 -0.25
C ARG A 42 2.86 12.49 -1.21
N ILE A 43 2.64 11.48 -2.07
CA ILE A 43 1.29 11.35 -2.58
C ILE A 43 0.54 10.61 -1.48
N PRO A 44 -0.16 11.32 -0.60
CA PRO A 44 -1.00 10.70 0.40
C PRO A 44 -2.05 9.87 -0.33
N VAL A 45 -2.57 8.85 0.32
CA VAL A 45 -3.76 8.16 -0.18
C VAL A 45 -4.88 9.19 -0.24
N GLU A 46 -5.21 9.67 -1.44
CA GLU A 46 -6.20 10.74 -1.65
C GLU A 46 -7.63 10.26 -1.40
N GLY A 47 -7.86 8.96 -1.57
CA GLY A 47 -9.18 8.39 -1.40
C GLY A 47 -9.16 6.96 -0.87
N LEU A 48 -10.03 6.72 0.10
CA LEU A 48 -10.37 5.40 0.61
C LEU A 48 -11.77 5.06 0.17
N VAL A 49 -11.91 3.98 -0.61
CA VAL A 49 -13.20 3.45 -1.04
C VAL A 49 -13.42 2.11 -0.36
N VAL A 50 -14.30 2.08 0.63
CA VAL A 50 -14.68 0.85 1.31
C VAL A 50 -15.92 0.28 0.65
N GLN A 51 -15.84 -0.99 0.26
CA GLN A 51 -16.92 -1.71 -0.41
C GLN A 51 -17.25 -3.01 0.35
N GLY A 52 -18.49 -3.38 0.33
CA GLY A 52 -19.01 -4.58 0.97
C GLY A 52 -20.39 -4.33 1.59
N LYS A 53 -21.05 -5.39 2.02
CA LYS A 53 -22.27 -5.26 2.82
C LYS A 53 -21.84 -5.07 4.28
N LEU A 54 -21.68 -3.78 4.67
CA LEU A 54 -21.20 -3.41 5.99
C LEU A 54 -22.39 -3.26 6.95
N GLU A 55 -22.41 -4.06 7.99
CA GLU A 55 -23.42 -4.05 9.04
C GLU A 55 -22.82 -3.73 10.41
N TYR A 56 -21.61 -4.23 10.67
CA TYR A 56 -20.90 -4.13 11.96
C TYR A 56 -19.61 -3.32 11.85
N VAL A 57 -18.98 -3.29 10.70
CA VAL A 57 -17.75 -2.51 10.43
C VAL A 57 -18.13 -1.16 9.86
N THR A 58 -17.54 -0.11 10.36
CA THR A 58 -17.72 1.24 9.82
C THR A 58 -16.54 1.65 8.95
N VAL A 59 -16.76 2.61 8.05
CA VAL A 59 -15.67 3.20 7.26
C VAL A 59 -14.61 3.83 8.16
N ASP A 60 -15.04 4.38 9.31
CA ASP A 60 -14.12 4.99 10.28
C ASP A 60 -13.25 3.96 10.99
N ASP A 61 -13.76 2.74 11.27
CA ASP A 61 -12.94 1.66 11.81
C ASP A 61 -11.81 1.30 10.84
N VAL A 62 -12.12 1.19 9.56
CA VAL A 62 -11.13 0.91 8.51
C VAL A 62 -10.13 2.06 8.39
N ARG A 63 -10.62 3.30 8.36
CA ARG A 63 -9.76 4.49 8.30
C ARG A 63 -8.80 4.56 9.47
N LYS A 64 -9.29 4.34 10.68
CA LYS A 64 -8.47 4.34 11.90
C LYS A 64 -7.38 3.28 11.83
N THR A 65 -7.73 2.04 11.45
CA THR A 65 -6.77 0.95 11.27
C THR A 65 -5.71 1.30 10.24
N LEU A 66 -6.08 1.96 9.14
CA LEU A 66 -5.14 2.41 8.13
C LEU A 66 -4.19 3.49 8.67
N LEU A 67 -4.69 4.45 9.43
CA LEU A 67 -3.88 5.52 10.01
C LEU A 67 -2.90 5.00 11.06
N GLU A 68 -3.23 3.91 11.74
CA GLU A 68 -2.36 3.23 12.70
C GLU A 68 -1.29 2.37 12.02
N THR A 69 -1.41 2.14 10.70
CA THR A 69 -0.45 1.35 9.92
C THR A 69 0.62 2.28 9.31
N PRO A 70 1.89 2.21 9.75
CA PRO A 70 2.93 3.18 9.36
C PRO A 70 3.20 3.27 7.85
N GLU A 71 2.92 2.21 7.12
CA GLU A 71 3.18 2.10 5.69
C GLU A 71 2.19 2.89 4.80
N VAL A 72 1.12 3.46 5.36
CA VAL A 72 0.09 4.18 4.59
C VAL A 72 0.51 5.59 4.19
N SER A 73 1.59 6.11 4.75
CA SER A 73 2.07 7.47 4.48
C SER A 73 2.48 7.71 3.03
N ASN A 74 2.78 6.67 2.27
CA ASN A 74 3.19 6.76 0.88
C ASN A 74 2.50 5.69 0.03
N PHE A 75 1.67 6.14 -0.93
CA PHE A 75 0.91 5.26 -1.82
C PHE A 75 1.79 4.29 -2.62
N PHE A 76 2.97 4.71 -3.08
CA PHE A 76 3.85 3.86 -3.88
C PHE A 76 4.56 2.79 -3.04
N LYS A 77 4.97 3.15 -1.82
CA LYS A 77 5.64 2.24 -0.88
C LYS A 77 4.66 1.39 -0.06
N LEU A 78 3.37 1.68 -0.20
CA LEU A 78 2.30 1.04 0.54
C LEU A 78 2.29 -0.47 0.31
N ASN A 79 2.49 -1.23 1.40
CA ASN A 79 2.43 -2.69 1.38
C ASN A 79 0.98 -3.15 1.58
N VAL A 80 0.36 -3.59 0.48
CA VAL A 80 -1.04 -4.02 0.45
C VAL A 80 -1.30 -5.21 1.37
N ASP A 81 -0.34 -6.14 1.48
CA ASP A 81 -0.49 -7.36 2.29
C ASP A 81 -0.55 -7.03 3.78
N LYS A 82 0.28 -6.09 4.25
CA LYS A 82 0.25 -5.63 5.64
C LYS A 82 -1.05 -4.93 5.97
N ILE A 83 -1.51 -4.05 5.09
CA ILE A 83 -2.79 -3.36 5.27
C ILE A 83 -3.94 -4.37 5.27
N GLN A 84 -3.90 -5.35 4.38
CA GLN A 84 -4.90 -6.42 4.36
C GLN A 84 -4.93 -7.17 5.70
N GLN A 85 -3.76 -7.54 6.23
CA GLN A 85 -3.66 -8.19 7.54
C GLN A 85 -4.21 -7.31 8.67
N SER A 86 -3.89 -6.01 8.67
CA SER A 86 -4.40 -5.06 9.66
C SER A 86 -5.92 -4.96 9.61
N VAL A 87 -6.51 -4.84 8.43
CA VAL A 87 -7.97 -4.78 8.25
C VAL A 87 -8.64 -6.12 8.60
N GLN A 88 -8.02 -7.25 8.25
CA GLN A 88 -8.50 -8.57 8.64
C GLN A 88 -8.42 -8.83 10.15
N GLY A 89 -7.57 -8.09 10.85
CA GLY A 89 -7.48 -8.12 12.32
C GLY A 89 -8.67 -7.45 13.02
N LEU A 90 -9.51 -6.71 12.30
CA LEU A 90 -10.73 -6.14 12.88
C LEU A 90 -11.72 -7.24 13.29
N PRO A 91 -12.32 -7.14 14.48
CA PRO A 91 -13.12 -8.22 15.06
C PRO A 91 -14.26 -8.75 14.19
N TRP A 92 -14.90 -7.87 13.44
CA TRP A 92 -16.06 -8.20 12.62
C TRP A 92 -15.70 -8.54 11.16
N VAL A 93 -14.42 -8.48 10.79
CA VAL A 93 -13.97 -8.80 9.44
C VAL A 93 -13.68 -10.29 9.32
N TYR A 94 -14.35 -10.94 8.38
CA TYR A 94 -14.03 -12.30 7.98
C TYR A 94 -12.89 -12.33 6.97
N GLN A 95 -12.99 -11.49 5.95
CA GLN A 95 -11.99 -11.38 4.89
C GLN A 95 -11.92 -9.95 4.38
N ALA A 96 -10.72 -9.48 4.10
CA ALA A 96 -10.50 -8.22 3.42
C ALA A 96 -9.68 -8.45 2.14
N SER A 97 -9.97 -7.67 1.11
CA SER A 97 -9.17 -7.61 -0.10
C SER A 97 -8.88 -6.15 -0.42
N ILE A 98 -7.63 -5.83 -0.66
CA ILE A 98 -7.19 -4.46 -0.87
C ILE A 98 -6.56 -4.34 -2.25
N ARG A 99 -6.94 -3.28 -2.97
CA ARG A 99 -6.40 -2.99 -4.29
C ARG A 99 -6.03 -1.53 -4.40
N LYS A 100 -4.82 -1.28 -4.88
CA LYS A 100 -4.41 0.05 -5.29
C LYS A 100 -5.03 0.38 -6.64
N ARG A 101 -5.51 1.61 -6.78
CA ARG A 101 -5.97 2.15 -8.05
C ARG A 101 -5.34 3.51 -8.30
N TRP A 102 -4.73 3.63 -9.44
CA TRP A 102 -4.10 4.89 -9.85
C TRP A 102 -5.15 6.02 -9.99
N PRO A 103 -4.87 7.28 -9.64
CA PRO A 103 -3.58 7.81 -9.19
C PRO A 103 -3.24 7.55 -7.71
N ALA A 104 -4.19 7.61 -6.76
CA ALA A 104 -3.89 7.50 -5.33
C ALA A 104 -5.09 6.96 -4.53
N LEU A 105 -5.84 6.02 -5.11
CA LEU A 105 -7.02 5.43 -4.50
C LEU A 105 -6.73 4.05 -3.92
N LEU A 106 -7.26 3.80 -2.74
CA LEU A 106 -7.24 2.51 -2.09
C LEU A 106 -8.65 1.93 -2.01
N TYR A 107 -8.86 0.81 -2.69
CA TYR A 107 -10.11 0.07 -2.63
C TYR A 107 -9.99 -1.03 -1.59
N VAL A 108 -10.84 -0.99 -0.60
CA VAL A 108 -10.92 -1.99 0.47
C VAL A 108 -12.26 -2.71 0.36
N TYR A 109 -12.24 -3.97 -0.04
CA TYR A 109 -13.41 -4.82 -0.08
C TYR A 109 -13.47 -5.70 1.16
N ILE A 110 -14.57 -5.62 1.90
CA ILE A 110 -14.73 -6.30 3.20
C ILE A 110 -15.89 -7.29 3.12
N ILE A 111 -15.63 -8.50 3.63
CA ILE A 111 -16.65 -9.50 3.95
C ILE A 111 -16.69 -9.59 5.47
N GLU A 112 -17.85 -9.29 6.06
CA GLU A 112 -18.03 -9.36 7.49
C GLU A 112 -18.30 -10.76 8.01
N GLN A 113 -18.02 -10.97 9.30
CA GLN A 113 -18.47 -12.12 10.06
C GLN A 113 -19.98 -12.03 10.28
N THR A 114 -20.71 -13.07 9.94
CA THR A 114 -22.15 -13.17 10.21
C THR A 114 -22.35 -14.03 11.46
N PRO A 115 -22.73 -13.42 12.60
CA PRO A 115 -22.94 -14.17 13.83
C PRO A 115 -24.23 -14.99 13.75
N ARG A 116 -24.17 -16.26 14.14
CA ARG A 116 -25.31 -17.18 14.21
C ARG A 116 -25.77 -17.43 15.65
N ALA A 117 -24.82 -17.58 16.57
CA ALA A 117 -25.08 -17.85 17.97
C ALA A 117 -24.01 -17.27 18.88
N ARG A 118 -24.30 -17.15 20.14
CA ARG A 118 -23.27 -16.85 21.16
C ARG A 118 -22.55 -18.14 21.55
N TRP A 119 -21.23 -18.02 21.72
CA TRP A 119 -20.39 -19.12 22.18
C TRP A 119 -19.67 -18.73 23.46
N GLY A 120 -20.25 -19.16 24.59
CA GLY A 120 -19.78 -18.70 25.90
C GLY A 120 -20.14 -17.23 26.17
N ASP A 121 -19.31 -16.57 26.96
CA ASP A 121 -19.61 -15.22 27.46
C ASP A 121 -19.11 -14.11 26.52
N ASP A 122 -18.02 -14.36 25.77
CA ASP A 122 -17.33 -13.31 25.00
C ASP A 122 -17.06 -13.65 23.53
N ARG A 123 -17.56 -14.79 23.03
CA ARG A 123 -17.34 -15.26 21.67
C ARG A 123 -18.64 -15.44 20.92
N LEU A 124 -18.49 -15.45 19.61
CA LEU A 124 -19.59 -15.66 18.67
C LEU A 124 -19.27 -16.82 17.74
N LEU A 125 -20.29 -17.58 17.39
CA LEU A 125 -20.24 -18.59 16.33
C LEU A 125 -20.70 -17.94 15.04
N SER A 126 -19.86 -18.00 14.01
CA SER A 126 -20.19 -17.52 12.68
C SER A 126 -21.07 -18.55 11.95
N GLU A 127 -21.91 -18.09 11.02
CA GLU A 127 -22.66 -18.95 10.10
C GLU A 127 -21.74 -19.91 9.31
N ARG A 128 -20.48 -19.55 9.14
CA ARG A 128 -19.45 -20.37 8.48
C ARG A 128 -18.79 -21.41 9.41
N GLY A 129 -19.25 -21.53 10.65
CA GLY A 129 -18.75 -22.52 11.62
C GLY A 129 -17.49 -22.08 12.38
N GLY A 130 -16.96 -20.89 12.14
CA GLY A 130 -15.81 -20.34 12.87
C GLY A 130 -16.24 -19.65 14.17
N ILE A 131 -15.41 -19.77 15.20
CA ILE A 131 -15.59 -19.01 16.45
C ILE A 131 -14.72 -17.74 16.36
N PHE A 132 -15.31 -16.59 16.67
CA PHE A 132 -14.60 -15.32 16.65
C PHE A 132 -14.99 -14.47 17.87
N LYS A 133 -14.12 -13.51 18.20
CA LYS A 133 -14.35 -12.55 19.28
C LYS A 133 -14.63 -11.17 18.68
N ALA A 134 -15.75 -10.58 19.10
CA ALA A 134 -16.11 -9.24 18.66
C ALA A 134 -16.90 -8.52 19.75
N PRO A 135 -16.89 -7.18 19.78
CA PRO A 135 -17.68 -6.38 20.68
C PRO A 135 -19.18 -6.68 20.53
N LEU A 136 -19.81 -7.11 21.61
CA LEU A 136 -21.22 -7.54 21.59
C LEU A 136 -22.20 -6.37 21.53
N ASP A 137 -21.75 -5.18 21.85
CA ASP A 137 -22.52 -3.92 21.78
C ASP A 137 -22.97 -3.55 20.35
N ARG A 138 -22.24 -4.06 19.35
CA ARG A 138 -22.60 -3.86 17.92
C ARG A 138 -23.63 -4.86 17.39
N LEU A 139 -24.04 -5.85 18.21
CA LEU A 139 -25.04 -6.81 17.78
C LEU A 139 -26.41 -6.15 17.63
N LYS A 140 -26.96 -6.20 16.42
CA LYS A 140 -28.27 -5.64 16.08
C LYS A 140 -29.44 -6.55 16.41
N ARG A 141 -29.16 -7.85 16.67
CA ARG A 141 -30.18 -8.86 16.95
C ARG A 141 -29.77 -9.71 18.15
N PRO A 142 -30.72 -10.09 19.01
CA PRO A 142 -30.43 -11.07 20.06
C PRO A 142 -30.09 -12.40 19.39
N LEU A 143 -28.96 -12.98 19.75
CA LEU A 143 -28.53 -14.28 19.27
C LEU A 143 -28.92 -15.36 20.28
N VAL A 144 -29.24 -16.54 19.79
CA VAL A 144 -29.48 -17.73 20.62
C VAL A 144 -28.16 -18.10 21.31
N ARG A 145 -28.29 -18.58 22.55
CA ARG A 145 -27.15 -19.01 23.37
C ARG A 145 -26.86 -20.47 23.14
#